data_b0906cba6bca0763d0833949cdc55f8d
#
_entry.id   b0906cba6bca0763d0833949cdc55f8d
#
_cell.length_a   1.000
_cell.length_b   1.000
_cell.length_c   1.000
_cell.angle_alpha   90.00
_cell.angle_beta   90.00
_cell.angle_gamma   90.00
#
_symmetry.space_group_name_H-M   'P 1'
#
loop_
_entity.id
_entity.type
_entity.pdbx_description
1 polymer ?
#
loop_
_entity_poly.entity_id
_entity_poly.type
_entity_poly.pdbx_seq_one_letter_code
_entity_poly.pdbx_strand_id
1 'polypeptide(L)'
;EFFEYIHSKININIETESNSIIDKIEHAYNIDICENIEAYDIEDNIFNPKYNDELDNYVNDYNILMESLECFRSLFDKAIKSNEKKPNANDYVKIESTDKKGLCLITTKTRFGKLMKSMDKLKDDCYGIKPITSEPSTQNNVIIENDDIKKILREINDLKKIIKEKVNQLHLNFLDFFIE
;
A
#
# COMPACT_ATOMS: atom_id res chain seq x y z
N GLU A 1 12.70 -41.57 -27.92
CA GLU A 1 14.02 -41.64 -28.65
C GLU A 1 14.80 -40.30 -28.59
N PHE A 2 14.27 -39.14 -29.03
CA PHE A 2 14.99 -37.87 -28.97
C PHE A 2 15.27 -37.41 -27.54
N PHE A 3 14.27 -37.46 -26.66
CA PHE A 3 14.41 -37.15 -25.22
C PHE A 3 15.36 -38.14 -24.52
N GLU A 4 15.27 -39.42 -24.80
CA GLU A 4 16.16 -40.44 -24.24
C GLU A 4 17.61 -40.25 -24.71
N TYR A 5 17.82 -39.82 -25.97
CA TYR A 5 19.14 -39.50 -26.48
C TYR A 5 19.72 -38.28 -25.78
N ILE A 6 18.92 -37.21 -25.56
CA ILE A 6 19.36 -36.00 -24.81
C ILE A 6 19.69 -36.38 -23.36
N HIS A 7 18.82 -37.13 -22.68
CA HIS A 7 19.09 -37.61 -21.31
C HIS A 7 20.39 -38.43 -21.21
N SER A 8 20.70 -39.26 -22.21
CA SER A 8 21.95 -40.05 -22.22
C SER A 8 23.22 -39.22 -22.44
N LYS A 9 23.09 -38.00 -23.00
CA LYS A 9 24.22 -37.10 -23.32
C LYS A 9 24.45 -36.00 -22.28
N ILE A 10 23.36 -35.55 -21.65
CA ILE A 10 23.40 -34.45 -20.69
C ILE A 10 23.14 -35.03 -19.30
N ASN A 11 23.91 -35.73 -18.68
CA ASN A 11 23.76 -36.36 -17.34
C ASN A 11 22.96 -35.54 -16.29
N ILE A 12 21.95 -34.81 -16.73
CA ILE A 12 21.08 -33.90 -15.97
C ILE A 12 19.68 -34.49 -15.98
N ASN A 13 19.11 -34.71 -14.80
CA ASN A 13 17.70 -35.05 -14.65
C ASN A 13 16.87 -33.75 -14.81
N ILE A 14 16.36 -33.53 -16.03
CA ILE A 14 15.58 -32.30 -16.37
C ILE A 14 14.39 -32.12 -15.43
N GLU A 15 13.72 -33.19 -15.03
CA GLU A 15 12.57 -33.14 -14.12
C GLU A 15 13.00 -32.65 -12.72
N THR A 16 14.10 -33.17 -12.20
CA THR A 16 14.62 -32.78 -10.88
C THR A 16 15.08 -31.32 -10.89
N GLU A 17 15.79 -30.89 -11.93
CA GLU A 17 16.26 -29.49 -12.05
C GLU A 17 15.10 -28.54 -12.25
N SER A 18 14.11 -28.88 -13.09
CA SER A 18 12.91 -28.05 -13.27
C SER A 18 12.11 -27.89 -11.99
N ASN A 19 11.92 -28.96 -11.24
CA ASN A 19 11.23 -28.90 -9.94
C ASN A 19 12.00 -28.05 -8.93
N SER A 20 13.33 -28.15 -8.91
CA SER A 20 14.16 -27.31 -8.05
C SER A 20 14.05 -25.83 -8.38
N ILE A 21 13.91 -25.46 -9.66
CA ILE A 21 13.69 -24.08 -10.10
C ILE A 21 12.29 -23.61 -9.66
N ILE A 22 11.26 -24.43 -9.88
CA ILE A 22 9.88 -24.11 -9.47
C ILE A 22 9.82 -23.87 -7.96
N ASP A 23 10.38 -24.78 -7.15
CA ASP A 23 10.41 -24.65 -5.70
C ASP A 23 11.07 -23.34 -5.23
N LYS A 24 12.15 -22.92 -5.90
CA LYS A 24 12.82 -21.64 -5.60
C LYS A 24 11.95 -20.43 -5.94
N ILE A 25 11.27 -20.47 -7.09
CA ILE A 25 10.36 -19.40 -7.52
C ILE A 25 9.18 -19.31 -6.53
N GLU A 26 8.53 -20.42 -6.21
CA GLU A 26 7.39 -20.46 -5.28
C GLU A 26 7.79 -20.09 -3.85
N HIS A 27 9.03 -20.38 -3.44
CA HIS A 27 9.55 -19.95 -2.15
C HIS A 27 9.77 -18.42 -2.10
N ALA A 28 10.27 -17.83 -3.18
CA ALA A 28 10.60 -16.42 -3.22
C ALA A 28 9.38 -15.53 -3.50
N TYR A 29 8.57 -15.88 -4.49
CA TYR A 29 7.54 -15.01 -5.03
C TYR A 29 6.13 -15.39 -4.59
N ASN A 30 5.32 -14.38 -4.33
CA ASN A 30 3.88 -14.52 -4.22
C ASN A 30 3.26 -14.60 -5.63
N ILE A 31 2.99 -15.80 -6.08
CA ILE A 31 2.52 -16.07 -7.46
C ILE A 31 1.21 -15.34 -7.76
N ASP A 32 0.26 -15.32 -6.81
CA ASP A 32 -1.02 -14.65 -6.98
C ASP A 32 -0.86 -13.13 -7.25
N ILE A 33 0.13 -12.51 -6.62
CA ILE A 33 0.46 -11.10 -6.89
C ILE A 33 1.14 -10.97 -8.25
N CYS A 34 2.10 -11.85 -8.56
CA CYS A 34 2.86 -11.81 -9.80
C CYS A 34 1.98 -11.97 -11.05
N GLU A 35 0.91 -12.75 -10.99
CA GLU A 35 -0.04 -12.95 -12.11
C GLU A 35 -0.76 -11.64 -12.51
N ASN A 36 -0.84 -10.66 -11.62
CA ASN A 36 -1.60 -9.43 -11.82
C ASN A 36 -0.71 -8.18 -12.06
N ILE A 37 0.61 -8.35 -12.14
CA ILE A 37 1.55 -7.25 -12.31
C ILE A 37 1.99 -7.15 -13.78
N GLU A 38 2.02 -5.93 -14.30
CA GLU A 38 2.69 -5.64 -15.58
C GLU A 38 4.22 -5.67 -15.40
N ALA A 39 4.91 -6.41 -16.28
CA ALA A 39 6.34 -6.73 -16.17
C ALA A 39 7.28 -5.50 -16.06
N TYR A 40 6.79 -4.29 -16.30
CA TYR A 40 7.60 -3.08 -16.34
C TYR A 40 7.40 -2.15 -15.14
N ASP A 41 6.41 -2.41 -14.27
CA ASP A 41 6.08 -1.54 -13.15
C ASP A 41 5.73 -2.34 -11.89
N ILE A 42 6.77 -2.84 -11.23
CA ILE A 42 6.64 -3.52 -9.95
C ILE A 42 6.47 -2.45 -8.87
N GLU A 43 5.23 -2.08 -8.57
CA GLU A 43 4.90 -1.13 -7.51
C GLU A 43 4.66 -1.79 -6.16
N ASP A 44 4.22 -3.05 -6.17
CA ASP A 44 3.86 -3.82 -4.98
C ASP A 44 4.95 -4.80 -4.56
N ASN A 45 4.90 -5.27 -3.31
CA ASN A 45 5.77 -6.33 -2.85
C ASN A 45 5.36 -7.67 -3.48
N ILE A 46 6.20 -8.19 -4.36
CA ILE A 46 6.02 -9.47 -5.07
C ILE A 46 6.58 -10.67 -4.32
N PHE A 47 7.31 -10.46 -3.24
CA PHE A 47 7.95 -11.53 -2.48
C PHE A 47 7.02 -12.09 -1.39
N ASN A 48 7.20 -13.36 -1.11
CA ASN A 48 6.53 -14.01 0.02
C ASN A 48 7.01 -13.43 1.36
N PRO A 49 6.14 -13.40 2.38
CA PRO A 49 6.55 -13.08 3.75
C PRO A 49 7.70 -13.99 4.20
N LYS A 50 8.68 -13.42 4.90
CA LYS A 50 9.90 -14.08 5.40
C LYS A 50 10.96 -14.41 4.32
N TYR A 51 10.77 -13.95 3.10
CA TYR A 51 11.83 -14.01 2.09
C TYR A 51 12.97 -13.05 2.41
N ASN A 52 12.65 -11.86 2.92
CA ASN A 52 13.65 -10.89 3.36
C ASN A 52 13.13 -10.07 4.56
N ASP A 53 13.77 -10.22 5.71
CA ASP A 53 13.35 -9.59 6.97
C ASP A 53 13.31 -8.05 6.88
N GLU A 54 14.22 -7.44 6.13
CA GLU A 54 14.28 -5.99 5.97
C GLU A 54 13.09 -5.48 5.16
N LEU A 55 12.74 -6.17 4.07
CA LEU A 55 11.55 -5.86 3.28
C LEU A 55 10.28 -6.05 4.10
N ASP A 56 10.17 -7.12 4.86
CA ASP A 56 9.03 -7.39 5.73
C ASP A 56 8.83 -6.29 6.78
N ASN A 57 9.92 -5.78 7.35
CA ASN A 57 9.87 -4.66 8.29
C ASN A 57 9.33 -3.39 7.60
N TYR A 58 9.80 -3.04 6.41
CA TYR A 58 9.28 -1.88 5.67
C TYR A 58 7.80 -2.02 5.31
N VAL A 59 7.37 -3.22 4.89
CA VAL A 59 5.96 -3.51 4.60
C VAL A 59 5.11 -3.42 5.86
N ASN A 60 5.60 -3.91 7.00
CA ASN A 60 4.91 -3.79 8.29
C ASN A 60 4.76 -2.32 8.72
N ASP A 61 5.81 -1.52 8.62
CA ASP A 61 5.78 -0.10 8.96
C ASP A 61 4.81 0.67 8.05
N TYR A 62 4.79 0.35 6.75
CA TYR A 62 3.82 0.88 5.81
C TYR A 62 2.38 0.57 6.21
N ASN A 63 2.10 -0.67 6.59
CA ASN A 63 0.76 -1.09 7.02
C ASN A 63 0.31 -0.37 8.30
N ILE A 64 1.20 -0.19 9.28
CA ILE A 64 0.92 0.58 10.51
C ILE A 64 0.54 2.03 10.18
N LEU A 65 1.24 2.66 9.24
CA LEU A 65 0.93 4.03 8.81
C LEU A 65 -0.40 4.10 8.04
N MET A 66 -0.70 3.11 7.20
CA MET A 66 -1.98 3.01 6.50
C MET A 66 -3.14 2.81 7.47
N GLU A 67 -2.99 1.97 8.49
CA GLU A 67 -3.96 1.82 9.57
C GLU A 67 -4.18 3.12 10.34
N SER A 68 -3.10 3.87 10.61
CA SER A 68 -3.18 5.18 11.26
C SER A 68 -3.97 6.18 10.41
N LEU A 69 -3.75 6.19 9.09
CA LEU A 69 -4.50 7.03 8.16
C LEU A 69 -5.98 6.63 8.11
N GLU A 70 -6.28 5.33 8.13
CA GLU A 70 -7.63 4.79 8.18
C GLU A 70 -8.35 5.15 9.50
N CYS A 71 -7.63 5.21 10.62
CA CYS A 71 -8.17 5.72 11.89
C CYS A 71 -8.63 7.17 11.75
N PHE A 72 -7.82 8.05 11.13
CA PHE A 72 -8.23 9.44 10.85
C PHE A 72 -9.46 9.49 9.93
N ARG A 73 -9.46 8.70 8.84
CA ARG A 73 -10.60 8.60 7.94
C ARG A 73 -11.88 8.23 8.68
N SER A 74 -11.82 7.15 9.46
CA SER A 74 -12.96 6.62 10.21
C SER A 74 -13.48 7.62 11.25
N LEU A 75 -12.56 8.29 11.97
CA LEU A 75 -12.87 9.31 12.96
C LEU A 75 -13.62 10.50 12.34
N PHE A 76 -13.09 11.04 11.23
CA PHE A 76 -13.71 12.17 10.54
C PHE A 76 -15.05 11.77 9.90
N ASP A 77 -15.13 10.56 9.35
CA ASP A 77 -16.38 10.02 8.80
C ASP A 77 -17.48 9.95 9.86
N LYS A 78 -17.18 9.38 11.04
CA LYS A 78 -18.10 9.32 12.19
C LYS A 78 -18.50 10.70 12.66
N ALA A 79 -17.56 11.66 12.75
CA ALA A 79 -17.82 13.03 13.16
C ALA A 79 -18.78 13.75 12.19
N ILE A 80 -18.64 13.53 10.88
CA ILE A 80 -19.56 14.10 9.90
C ILE A 80 -20.93 13.45 10.02
N LYS A 81 -20.99 12.10 10.09
CA LYS A 81 -22.24 11.33 10.20
C LYS A 81 -23.05 11.71 11.43
N SER A 82 -22.39 11.99 12.56
CA SER A 82 -23.09 12.40 13.80
C SER A 82 -23.84 13.73 13.68
N ASN A 83 -23.47 14.57 12.72
CA ASN A 83 -24.14 15.84 12.42
C ASN A 83 -25.18 15.75 11.30
N GLU A 84 -25.45 14.55 10.80
CA GLU A 84 -26.47 14.33 9.78
C GLU A 84 -27.78 13.84 10.40
N LYS A 85 -28.92 14.42 9.93
CA LYS A 85 -30.25 13.96 10.38
C LYS A 85 -30.60 12.54 9.90
N LYS A 86 -30.05 12.14 8.75
CA LYS A 86 -30.20 10.82 8.14
C LYS A 86 -28.85 10.44 7.50
N PRO A 87 -27.93 9.87 8.27
CA PRO A 87 -26.65 9.43 7.72
C PRO A 87 -26.90 8.29 6.72
N ASN A 88 -26.17 8.35 5.63
CA ASN A 88 -26.20 7.31 4.61
C ASN A 88 -25.11 6.26 4.95
N ALA A 89 -25.23 5.05 4.41
CA ALA A 89 -24.27 3.97 4.65
C ALA A 89 -22.89 4.21 3.99
N ASN A 90 -22.82 5.09 2.98
CA ASN A 90 -21.56 5.36 2.27
C ASN A 90 -20.58 6.15 3.11
N ASP A 91 -19.30 5.99 2.84
CA ASP A 91 -18.25 6.77 3.46
C ASP A 91 -18.28 8.23 2.98
N TYR A 92 -18.17 9.15 3.93
CA TYR A 92 -18.18 10.59 3.71
C TYR A 92 -16.76 11.15 3.56
N VAL A 93 -15.79 10.46 4.14
CA VAL A 93 -14.37 10.71 3.98
C VAL A 93 -13.74 9.48 3.31
N LYS A 94 -12.94 9.70 2.28
CA LYS A 94 -12.28 8.65 1.52
C LYS A 94 -10.77 8.85 1.50
N ILE A 95 -10.04 7.76 1.43
CA ILE A 95 -8.63 7.77 1.08
C ILE A 95 -8.57 7.58 -0.44
N GLU A 96 -8.05 8.56 -1.16
CA GLU A 96 -7.92 8.53 -2.61
C GLU A 96 -6.51 9.00 -3.03
N SER A 97 -6.01 8.49 -4.14
CA SER A 97 -4.78 8.98 -4.76
C SER A 97 -5.11 10.03 -5.81
N THR A 98 -4.37 11.12 -5.81
CA THR A 98 -4.49 12.18 -6.83
C THR A 98 -3.15 12.38 -7.53
N ASP A 99 -3.17 12.70 -8.83
CA ASP A 99 -1.93 12.90 -9.63
C ASP A 99 -1.01 13.99 -9.06
N LYS A 100 -1.60 14.99 -8.39
CA LYS A 100 -0.84 16.14 -7.87
C LYS A 100 -0.24 15.92 -6.48
N LYS A 101 -0.92 15.17 -5.61
CA LYS A 101 -0.58 15.05 -4.19
C LYS A 101 -0.36 13.63 -3.71
N GLY A 102 -0.57 12.64 -4.58
CA GLY A 102 -0.58 11.24 -4.19
C GLY A 102 -1.75 10.93 -3.26
N LEU A 103 -1.53 10.06 -2.27
CA LEU A 103 -2.53 9.63 -1.31
C LEU A 103 -3.01 10.80 -0.43
N CYS A 104 -4.33 10.91 -0.22
CA CYS A 104 -4.93 11.98 0.58
C CYS A 104 -6.32 11.61 1.12
N LEU A 105 -6.76 12.32 2.16
CA LEU A 105 -8.12 12.21 2.70
C LEU A 105 -9.01 13.24 2.00
N ILE A 106 -10.06 12.76 1.32
CA ILE A 106 -10.97 13.60 0.53
C ILE A 106 -12.39 13.57 1.09
N THR A 107 -13.01 14.72 1.11
CA THR A 107 -14.45 14.88 1.40
C THR A 107 -15.05 16.03 0.60
N THR A 108 -16.38 16.20 0.62
CA THR A 108 -17.01 17.36 -0.02
C THR A 108 -16.90 18.61 0.85
N LYS A 109 -16.90 19.82 0.24
CA LYS A 109 -16.89 21.11 0.96
C LYS A 109 -17.98 21.20 2.03
N THR A 110 -19.19 20.71 1.70
CA THR A 110 -20.33 20.71 2.63
C THR A 110 -20.06 19.83 3.85
N ARG A 111 -19.50 18.64 3.64
CA ARG A 111 -19.17 17.70 4.71
C ARG A 111 -17.99 18.18 5.55
N PHE A 112 -17.00 18.81 4.93
CA PHE A 112 -15.91 19.45 5.67
C PHE A 112 -16.44 20.55 6.61
N GLY A 113 -17.38 21.37 6.17
CA GLY A 113 -18.04 22.34 7.04
C GLY A 113 -18.77 21.71 8.25
N LYS A 114 -19.32 20.49 8.10
CA LYS A 114 -19.89 19.72 9.22
C LYS A 114 -18.80 19.16 10.15
N LEU A 115 -17.70 18.68 9.58
CA LEU A 115 -16.53 18.22 10.34
C LEU A 115 -16.01 19.35 11.24
N MET A 116 -15.80 20.54 10.67
CA MET A 116 -15.34 21.71 11.44
C MET A 116 -16.24 22.04 12.65
N LYS A 117 -17.55 21.91 12.50
CA LYS A 117 -18.50 22.10 13.61
C LYS A 117 -18.41 21.03 14.69
N SER A 118 -17.85 19.85 14.38
CA SER A 118 -17.68 18.76 15.33
C SER A 118 -16.31 18.78 16.00
N MET A 119 -15.39 19.63 15.56
CA MET A 119 -14.00 19.61 16.04
C MET A 119 -13.88 19.82 17.54
N ASP A 120 -14.74 20.66 18.13
CA ASP A 120 -14.71 20.90 19.60
C ASP A 120 -15.07 19.63 20.37
N LYS A 121 -16.05 18.85 19.87
CA LYS A 121 -16.42 17.55 20.45
C LYS A 121 -15.33 16.50 20.26
N LEU A 122 -14.65 16.51 19.10
CA LEU A 122 -13.55 15.60 18.82
C LEU A 122 -12.31 15.86 19.70
N LYS A 123 -12.10 17.10 20.14
CA LYS A 123 -11.01 17.43 21.07
C LYS A 123 -11.19 16.77 22.45
N ASP A 124 -12.43 16.62 22.88
CA ASP A 124 -12.74 15.99 24.16
C ASP A 124 -12.62 14.44 24.09
N ASP A 125 -13.00 13.86 22.94
CA ASP A 125 -13.01 12.40 22.73
C ASP A 125 -11.65 11.84 22.25
N CYS A 126 -10.84 12.67 21.60
CA CYS A 126 -9.57 12.26 20.98
C CYS A 126 -8.45 13.16 21.45
N TYR A 127 -7.67 12.67 22.39
CA TYR A 127 -6.48 13.35 22.91
C TYR A 127 -5.61 13.94 21.80
N GLY A 128 -5.69 15.25 21.61
CA GLY A 128 -4.66 16.00 20.90
C GLY A 128 -4.78 16.09 19.37
N ILE A 129 -5.98 15.92 18.77
CA ILE A 129 -6.11 16.19 17.33
C ILE A 129 -5.72 17.63 17.04
N LYS A 130 -4.68 17.81 16.22
CA LYS A 130 -4.24 19.13 15.76
C LYS A 130 -5.30 19.78 14.87
N PRO A 131 -5.33 21.12 14.80
CA PRO A 131 -6.24 21.85 13.93
C PRO A 131 -6.22 21.28 12.51
N ILE A 132 -7.40 21.02 11.95
CA ILE A 132 -7.55 20.57 10.56
C ILE A 132 -7.77 21.76 9.64
N THR A 133 -7.21 21.65 8.45
CA THR A 133 -7.40 22.58 7.33
C THR A 133 -7.89 21.83 6.12
N SER A 134 -8.31 22.55 5.10
CA SER A 134 -8.65 21.92 3.81
C SER A 134 -8.04 22.67 2.65
N GLU A 135 -7.64 21.91 1.63
CA GLU A 135 -7.25 22.44 0.35
C GLU A 135 -8.25 21.99 -0.74
N PRO A 136 -8.51 22.84 -1.74
CA PRO A 136 -9.36 22.44 -2.86
C PRO A 136 -8.73 21.30 -3.65
N SER A 137 -9.49 20.22 -3.87
CA SER A 137 -9.12 19.12 -4.78
C SER A 137 -9.81 19.27 -6.13
N THR A 138 -11.13 19.46 -6.09
CA THR A 138 -11.97 19.72 -7.26
C THR A 138 -12.97 20.85 -6.95
N GLN A 139 -13.89 21.14 -7.89
CA GLN A 139 -14.93 22.14 -7.66
C GLN A 139 -15.74 21.86 -6.38
N ASN A 140 -16.02 20.59 -6.07
CA ASN A 140 -16.87 20.19 -4.94
C ASN A 140 -16.12 19.51 -3.80
N ASN A 141 -14.93 18.97 -4.04
CA ASN A 141 -14.16 18.20 -3.07
C ASN A 141 -13.01 19.01 -2.49
N VAL A 142 -12.66 18.67 -1.27
CA VAL A 142 -11.51 19.21 -0.54
C VAL A 142 -10.68 18.07 0.05
N ILE A 143 -9.38 18.29 0.16
CA ILE A 143 -8.44 17.44 0.88
C ILE A 143 -8.44 17.91 2.32
N ILE A 144 -8.57 16.98 3.27
CA ILE A 144 -8.46 17.23 4.70
C ILE A 144 -6.99 17.10 5.09
N GLU A 145 -6.46 18.11 5.75
CA GLU A 145 -5.07 18.16 6.16
C GLU A 145 -4.92 18.60 7.63
N ASN A 146 -3.95 18.03 8.30
CA ASN A 146 -3.32 18.57 9.51
C ASN A 146 -1.86 18.10 9.54
N ASP A 147 -1.10 18.54 10.52
CA ASP A 147 0.33 18.23 10.60
C ASP A 147 0.59 16.72 10.77
N ASP A 148 -0.27 16.01 11.53
CA ASP A 148 -0.10 14.57 11.76
C ASP A 148 -0.42 13.78 10.48
N ILE A 149 -1.51 14.12 9.78
CA ILE A 149 -1.84 13.53 8.48
C ILE A 149 -0.74 13.78 7.46
N LYS A 150 -0.23 15.02 7.38
CA LYS A 150 0.88 15.36 6.48
C LYS A 150 2.15 14.58 6.78
N LYS A 151 2.42 14.33 8.06
CA LYS A 151 3.56 13.50 8.47
C LYS A 151 3.37 12.05 8.03
N ILE A 152 2.22 11.44 8.35
CA ILE A 152 1.88 10.07 7.96
C ILE A 152 1.96 9.89 6.44
N LEU A 153 1.38 10.81 5.66
CA LEU A 153 1.39 10.73 4.20
C LEU A 153 2.80 10.83 3.60
N ARG A 154 3.68 11.64 4.19
CA ARG A 154 5.09 11.71 3.79
C ARG A 154 5.81 10.38 4.08
N GLU A 155 5.66 9.87 5.28
CA GLU A 155 6.28 8.60 5.69
C GLU A 155 5.78 7.43 4.83
N ILE A 156 4.48 7.37 4.49
CA ILE A 156 3.90 6.40 3.54
C ILE A 156 4.58 6.50 2.17
N ASN A 157 4.72 7.71 1.63
CA ASN A 157 5.33 7.91 0.32
C ASN A 157 6.82 7.55 0.31
N ASP A 158 7.54 7.83 1.39
CA ASP A 158 8.95 7.48 1.51
C ASP A 158 9.13 5.96 1.64
N LEU A 159 8.30 5.29 2.45
CA LEU A 159 8.31 3.83 2.55
C LEU A 159 7.95 3.15 1.23
N LYS A 160 6.97 3.66 0.47
CA LYS A 160 6.67 3.13 -0.86
C LYS A 160 7.89 3.12 -1.79
N LYS A 161 8.67 4.21 -1.79
CA LYS A 161 9.91 4.27 -2.59
C LYS A 161 10.94 3.25 -2.12
N ILE A 162 11.16 3.16 -0.80
CA ILE A 162 12.10 2.21 -0.20
C ILE A 162 11.68 0.78 -0.53
N ILE A 163 10.40 0.44 -0.38
CA ILE A 163 9.86 -0.89 -0.72
C ILE A 163 10.10 -1.19 -2.21
N LYS A 164 9.74 -0.27 -3.10
CA LYS A 164 9.94 -0.42 -4.55
C LYS A 164 11.42 -0.66 -4.90
N GLU A 165 12.33 0.13 -4.34
CA GLU A 165 13.77 -0.02 -4.56
C GLU A 165 14.28 -1.36 -4.02
N LYS A 166 13.82 -1.77 -2.83
CA LYS A 166 14.22 -3.05 -2.23
C LYS A 166 13.68 -4.24 -3.01
N VAL A 167 12.43 -4.21 -3.44
CA VAL A 167 11.82 -5.23 -4.30
C VAL A 167 12.60 -5.38 -5.59
N ASN A 168 12.92 -4.27 -6.27
CA ASN A 168 13.72 -4.31 -7.51
C ASN A 168 15.11 -4.90 -7.28
N GLN A 169 15.80 -4.51 -6.21
CA GLN A 169 17.10 -5.07 -5.85
C GLN A 169 17.04 -6.57 -5.61
N LEU A 170 16.07 -7.04 -4.82
CA LEU A 170 15.91 -8.46 -4.53
C LEU A 170 15.54 -9.25 -5.77
N HIS A 171 14.71 -8.69 -6.66
CA HIS A 171 14.36 -9.30 -7.93
C HIS A 171 15.59 -9.48 -8.84
N LEU A 172 16.41 -8.46 -8.98
CA LEU A 172 17.67 -8.56 -9.75
C LEU A 172 18.61 -9.60 -9.14
N ASN A 173 18.80 -9.60 -7.83
CA ASN A 173 19.63 -10.60 -7.15
C ASN A 173 19.10 -12.02 -7.35
N PHE A 174 17.78 -12.21 -7.39
CA PHE A 174 17.18 -13.50 -7.68
C PHE A 174 17.43 -13.95 -9.12
N LEU A 175 17.34 -13.03 -10.09
CA LEU A 175 17.62 -13.33 -11.49
C LEU A 175 19.10 -13.66 -11.73
N ASP A 176 20.02 -12.95 -11.08
CA ASP A 176 21.48 -13.21 -11.19
C ASP A 176 21.82 -14.65 -10.78
N PHE A 177 21.10 -15.20 -9.80
CA PHE A 177 21.27 -16.59 -9.38
C PHE A 177 21.02 -17.62 -10.51
N PHE A 178 20.22 -17.30 -11.55
CA PHE A 178 19.94 -18.19 -12.69
C PHE A 178 20.90 -17.98 -13.87
N ILE A 179 21.75 -16.95 -13.80
CA ILE A 179 22.69 -16.64 -14.88
C ILE A 179 24.06 -17.32 -14.63
N GLU A 180 24.41 -17.62 -13.38
CA GLU A 180 25.59 -18.39 -12.98
C GLU A 180 25.40 -19.90 -13.16
#